data_1fe3e625f40fae7c79f0c95f760de873
#
_entry.id   1fe3e625f40fae7c79f0c95f760de873
#
_cell.length_a   1.000
_cell.length_b   1.000
_cell.length_c   1.000
_cell.angle_alpha   90.00
_cell.angle_beta   90.00
_cell.angle_gamma   90.00
#
_symmetry.space_group_name_H-M   'P 1'
#
loop_
_entity.id
_entity.type
_entity.pdbx_description
1 polymer ?
#
loop_
_entity_poly.entity_id
_entity_poly.type
_entity_poly.pdbx_seq_one_letter_code
_entity_poly.pdbx_strand_id
1 'polypeptide(L)'
;LITLSTAIDPASEIVRDLFDALPKLAVKDPSLWGEDAKSDAQTRLGWISSPQDAAQLMPKVAALVAWAAERQLDHVVLCGMGGSSLAPEVICKNYGKEITIVDSTDPGQVRHAISDRLSRSVVVVGSKSGSTIETDSAKRAFESAFISAGLKPSDHLIIITDPDSPLEKSALADGYQVLTADPTVGGRYSALTAFGLLPSALAGVDIENLIVDAISATNALTAADSPAVTLAAILGAHEKFSPYFSVNAPHGIGDWIEQLVAESTGKFDHGLLPIVVESSESPGFKEPGTLSISINSPANANLEIQGPLGAQFVLWEWATALAARVIGVNPFDQPNVAESKTKTGLMLENTDQLSRKPDLDFGSVEIFGNSEGATLVEVLGDFFDRIPANGYLALMVF
;
A
#
# COMPACT_ATOMS: atom_id res chain seq x y z
N LEU A 1 -12.53 -7.42 18.69
CA LEU A 1 -13.02 -6.03 18.64
C LEU A 1 -11.84 -5.10 18.49
N ILE A 2 -12.01 -4.03 17.72
CA ILE A 2 -11.05 -2.95 17.62
C ILE A 2 -11.37 -1.88 18.66
N THR A 3 -10.34 -1.37 19.35
CA THR A 3 -10.48 -0.32 20.34
C THR A 3 -9.50 0.81 20.04
N LEU A 4 -9.89 2.03 20.33
CA LEU A 4 -9.10 3.23 20.20
C LEU A 4 -9.13 3.97 21.54
N SER A 5 -7.95 4.28 22.08
CA SER A 5 -7.78 5.05 23.31
C SER A 5 -7.00 6.32 23.00
N THR A 6 -7.50 7.45 23.47
CA THR A 6 -6.85 8.75 23.27
C THR A 6 -7.28 9.74 24.35
N ALA A 7 -6.40 10.68 24.69
CA ALA A 7 -6.73 11.85 25.50
C ALA A 7 -7.10 13.06 24.61
N ILE A 8 -6.98 12.93 23.28
CA ILE A 8 -7.36 14.00 22.34
C ILE A 8 -8.88 14.02 22.23
N ASP A 9 -9.48 15.17 22.50
CA ASP A 9 -10.91 15.41 22.25
C ASP A 9 -11.05 16.11 20.89
N PRO A 10 -11.51 15.38 19.84
CA PRO A 10 -11.65 15.99 18.52
C PRO A 10 -12.77 17.02 18.51
N ALA A 11 -12.63 18.05 17.68
CA ALA A 11 -13.62 19.12 17.55
C ALA A 11 -15.02 18.58 17.30
N SER A 12 -15.99 18.92 18.15
CA SER A 12 -17.35 18.36 18.15
C SER A 12 -18.10 18.61 16.83
N GLU A 13 -17.77 19.67 16.10
CA GLU A 13 -18.35 19.95 14.77
C GLU A 13 -17.85 18.97 13.70
N ILE A 14 -16.54 18.62 13.70
CA ILE A 14 -15.96 17.64 12.78
C ILE A 14 -16.55 16.26 13.08
N VAL A 15 -16.61 15.89 14.36
CA VAL A 15 -17.19 14.60 14.78
C VAL A 15 -18.63 14.47 14.31
N ARG A 16 -19.43 15.55 14.42
CA ARG A 16 -20.83 15.56 13.98
C ARG A 16 -20.94 15.39 12.47
N ASP A 17 -20.16 16.15 11.67
CA ASP A 17 -20.14 16.02 10.21
C ASP A 17 -19.78 14.59 9.78
N LEU A 18 -18.79 13.98 10.45
CA LEU A 18 -18.38 12.62 10.16
C LEU A 18 -19.43 11.57 10.56
N PHE A 19 -20.16 11.76 11.66
CA PHE A 19 -21.29 10.89 12.01
C PHE A 19 -22.43 10.99 11.00
N ASP A 20 -22.68 12.18 10.44
CA ASP A 20 -23.66 12.36 9.36
C ASP A 20 -23.18 11.76 8.02
N ALA A 21 -21.85 11.70 7.80
CA ALA A 21 -21.24 11.08 6.63
C ALA A 21 -21.17 9.55 6.72
N LEU A 22 -21.05 8.98 7.90
CA LEU A 22 -20.83 7.55 8.13
C LEU A 22 -21.89 6.64 7.47
N PRO A 23 -23.22 6.89 7.62
CA PRO A 23 -24.25 6.11 6.93
C PRO A 23 -24.16 6.20 5.40
N LYS A 24 -23.75 7.37 4.88
CA LYS A 24 -23.58 7.57 3.44
C LYS A 24 -22.38 6.79 2.92
N LEU A 25 -21.26 6.75 3.68
CA LEU A 25 -20.12 5.91 3.35
C LEU A 25 -20.51 4.44 3.32
N ALA A 26 -21.26 3.96 4.32
CA ALA A 26 -21.71 2.58 4.39
C ALA A 26 -22.55 2.13 3.17
N VAL A 27 -23.33 3.06 2.58
CA VAL A 27 -24.10 2.79 1.37
C VAL A 27 -23.41 3.18 0.08
N LYS A 28 -22.11 3.50 0.14
CA LYS A 28 -21.26 3.85 -1.02
C LYS A 28 -21.74 5.11 -1.76
N ASP A 29 -22.21 6.13 -1.01
CA ASP A 29 -22.64 7.40 -1.62
C ASP A 29 -21.42 8.17 -2.18
N PRO A 30 -21.33 8.38 -3.51
CA PRO A 30 -20.19 9.02 -4.13
C PRO A 30 -20.13 10.54 -3.90
N SER A 31 -21.17 11.14 -3.35
CA SER A 31 -21.24 12.58 -3.12
C SER A 31 -20.45 13.08 -1.91
N LEU A 32 -19.87 12.16 -1.11
CA LEU A 32 -19.22 12.47 0.16
C LEU A 32 -18.02 13.44 0.04
N TRP A 33 -17.31 13.43 -1.07
CA TRP A 33 -16.07 14.19 -1.27
C TRP A 33 -16.22 15.35 -2.26
N GLY A 34 -17.47 15.79 -2.54
CA GLY A 34 -17.77 16.88 -3.47
C GLY A 34 -17.91 16.42 -4.93
N GLU A 35 -18.27 17.37 -5.80
CA GLU A 35 -18.57 17.06 -7.21
C GLU A 35 -17.31 16.64 -8.00
N ASP A 36 -16.14 17.20 -7.69
CA ASP A 36 -14.89 16.90 -8.39
C ASP A 36 -14.43 15.44 -8.15
N ALA A 37 -14.67 14.91 -6.95
CA ALA A 37 -14.34 13.52 -6.59
C ALA A 37 -15.41 12.49 -6.99
N LYS A 38 -16.61 12.93 -7.35
CA LYS A 38 -17.79 12.08 -7.52
C LYS A 38 -17.62 11.02 -8.61
N SER A 39 -16.97 11.36 -9.70
CA SER A 39 -16.70 10.42 -10.81
C SER A 39 -15.83 9.26 -10.36
N ASP A 40 -14.76 9.54 -9.61
CA ASP A 40 -13.88 8.51 -9.08
C ASP A 40 -14.56 7.69 -7.98
N ALA A 41 -15.27 8.37 -7.08
CA ALA A 41 -16.02 7.71 -6.01
C ALA A 41 -17.08 6.73 -6.56
N GLN A 42 -17.77 7.06 -7.65
CA GLN A 42 -18.73 6.15 -8.29
C GLN A 42 -18.12 4.80 -8.68
N THR A 43 -16.82 4.76 -8.97
CA THR A 43 -16.13 3.57 -9.46
C THR A 43 -15.13 2.97 -8.46
N ARG A 44 -14.93 3.59 -7.29
CA ARG A 44 -13.84 3.21 -6.36
C ARG A 44 -14.28 2.84 -4.94
N LEU A 45 -15.57 2.62 -4.71
CA LEU A 45 -16.10 2.30 -3.37
C LEU A 45 -16.34 0.78 -3.13
N GLY A 46 -15.80 -0.09 -3.99
CA GLY A 46 -15.89 -1.55 -3.82
C GLY A 46 -15.28 -2.04 -2.51
N TRP A 47 -14.20 -1.40 -2.05
CA TRP A 47 -13.49 -1.77 -0.83
C TRP A 47 -14.36 -1.79 0.44
N ILE A 48 -15.44 -1.02 0.49
CA ILE A 48 -16.37 -0.97 1.62
C ILE A 48 -17.02 -2.34 1.85
N SER A 49 -17.30 -3.09 0.79
CA SER A 49 -17.88 -4.44 0.89
C SER A 49 -16.84 -5.57 0.73
N SER A 50 -15.55 -5.24 0.51
CA SER A 50 -14.51 -6.26 0.33
C SER A 50 -14.45 -7.31 1.43
N PRO A 51 -14.66 -7.00 2.73
CA PRO A 51 -14.71 -8.04 3.76
C PRO A 51 -15.82 -9.08 3.51
N GLN A 52 -17.02 -8.63 3.13
CA GLN A 52 -18.17 -9.50 2.85
C GLN A 52 -18.00 -10.25 1.52
N ASP A 53 -17.49 -9.55 0.49
CA ASP A 53 -17.29 -10.09 -0.86
C ASP A 53 -16.14 -11.11 -0.88
N ALA A 54 -15.20 -11.04 0.06
CA ALA A 54 -14.11 -12.00 0.22
C ALA A 54 -14.60 -13.45 0.31
N ALA A 55 -15.76 -13.69 0.91
CA ALA A 55 -16.35 -15.02 0.96
C ALA A 55 -16.59 -15.64 -0.43
N GLN A 56 -16.84 -14.83 -1.45
CA GLN A 56 -17.02 -15.27 -2.83
C GLN A 56 -15.70 -15.66 -3.51
N LEU A 57 -14.57 -15.12 -3.02
CA LEU A 57 -13.24 -15.46 -3.50
C LEU A 57 -12.73 -16.79 -2.92
N MET A 58 -13.17 -17.17 -1.72
CA MET A 58 -12.64 -18.32 -0.99
C MET A 58 -12.58 -19.61 -1.80
N PRO A 59 -13.63 -20.01 -2.57
CA PRO A 59 -13.55 -21.24 -3.37
C PRO A 59 -12.46 -21.20 -4.45
N LYS A 60 -12.25 -20.01 -5.08
CA LYS A 60 -11.21 -19.83 -6.11
C LYS A 60 -9.82 -19.82 -5.48
N VAL A 61 -9.66 -19.14 -4.35
CA VAL A 61 -8.40 -19.14 -3.59
C VAL A 61 -8.04 -20.55 -3.16
N ALA A 62 -8.98 -21.30 -2.57
CA ALA A 62 -8.76 -22.69 -2.16
C ALA A 62 -8.36 -23.60 -3.33
N ALA A 63 -8.98 -23.41 -4.50
CA ALA A 63 -8.62 -24.17 -5.70
C ALA A 63 -7.17 -23.88 -6.16
N LEU A 64 -6.73 -22.62 -6.10
CA LEU A 64 -5.36 -22.24 -6.46
C LEU A 64 -4.33 -22.70 -5.42
N VAL A 65 -4.67 -22.70 -4.13
CA VAL A 65 -3.84 -23.30 -3.07
C VAL A 65 -3.69 -24.81 -3.30
N ALA A 66 -4.78 -25.51 -3.61
CA ALA A 66 -4.74 -26.94 -3.94
C ALA A 66 -3.90 -27.20 -5.20
N TRP A 67 -4.08 -26.38 -6.24
CA TRP A 67 -3.29 -26.46 -7.48
C TRP A 67 -1.78 -26.31 -7.22
N ALA A 68 -1.36 -25.42 -6.35
CA ALA A 68 0.04 -25.25 -5.96
C ALA A 68 0.53 -26.44 -5.13
N ALA A 69 -0.27 -26.93 -4.18
CA ALA A 69 0.07 -28.07 -3.35
C ALA A 69 0.26 -29.38 -4.16
N GLU A 70 -0.61 -29.65 -5.13
CA GLU A 70 -0.49 -30.79 -6.05
C GLU A 70 0.84 -30.79 -6.84
N ARG A 71 1.40 -29.59 -7.08
CA ARG A 71 2.70 -29.37 -7.76
C ARG A 71 3.87 -29.27 -6.81
N GLN A 72 3.64 -29.43 -5.50
CA GLN A 72 4.66 -29.29 -4.46
C GLN A 72 5.33 -27.92 -4.45
N LEU A 73 4.56 -26.88 -4.80
CA LEU A 73 5.01 -25.47 -4.76
C LEU A 73 4.71 -24.92 -3.37
N ASP A 74 5.73 -24.75 -2.57
CA ASP A 74 5.65 -24.36 -1.14
C ASP A 74 6.49 -23.11 -0.81
N HIS A 75 7.09 -22.50 -1.83
CA HIS A 75 7.75 -21.21 -1.71
C HIS A 75 6.97 -20.16 -2.53
N VAL A 76 6.43 -19.16 -1.85
CA VAL A 76 5.64 -18.11 -2.49
C VAL A 76 6.50 -16.91 -2.82
N VAL A 77 6.53 -16.54 -4.10
CA VAL A 77 7.14 -15.30 -4.57
C VAL A 77 6.03 -14.39 -5.10
N LEU A 78 5.98 -13.16 -4.63
CA LEU A 78 5.02 -12.15 -5.09
C LEU A 78 5.73 -11.04 -5.86
N CYS A 79 5.44 -10.93 -7.14
CA CYS A 79 5.85 -9.82 -7.99
C CYS A 79 4.72 -8.79 -8.06
N GLY A 80 4.87 -7.65 -7.41
CA GLY A 80 3.85 -6.62 -7.36
C GLY A 80 4.41 -5.33 -6.78
N MET A 81 3.73 -4.22 -7.04
CA MET A 81 4.14 -2.88 -6.59
C MET A 81 3.07 -2.28 -5.68
N GLY A 82 3.48 -1.63 -4.59
CA GLY A 82 2.61 -0.88 -3.69
C GLY A 82 1.45 -1.72 -3.16
N GLY A 83 0.20 -1.32 -3.45
CA GLY A 83 -0.99 -2.03 -2.97
C GLY A 83 -1.10 -3.50 -3.39
N SER A 84 -0.33 -3.94 -4.40
CA SER A 84 -0.29 -5.36 -4.80
C SER A 84 0.71 -6.19 -3.98
N SER A 85 1.59 -5.59 -3.20
CA SER A 85 2.64 -6.28 -2.43
C SER A 85 2.57 -6.01 -0.93
N LEU A 86 2.31 -4.79 -0.49
CA LEU A 86 2.37 -4.41 0.93
C LEU A 86 1.39 -5.18 1.82
N ALA A 87 0.12 -5.32 1.41
CA ALA A 87 -0.85 -6.03 2.23
C ALA A 87 -0.51 -7.51 2.42
N PRO A 88 -0.15 -8.30 1.39
CA PRO A 88 0.33 -9.67 1.56
C PRO A 88 1.55 -9.79 2.47
N GLU A 89 2.50 -8.87 2.34
CA GLU A 89 3.69 -8.85 3.19
C GLU A 89 3.32 -8.67 4.67
N VAL A 90 2.49 -7.66 4.95
CA VAL A 90 1.97 -7.40 6.31
C VAL A 90 1.19 -8.59 6.85
N ILE A 91 0.31 -9.17 6.04
CA ILE A 91 -0.47 -10.35 6.46
C ILE A 91 0.47 -11.50 6.78
N CYS A 92 1.41 -11.85 5.91
CA CYS A 92 2.34 -12.95 6.13
C CYS A 92 3.23 -12.70 7.37
N LYS A 93 3.80 -11.51 7.53
CA LYS A 93 4.59 -11.14 8.71
C LYS A 93 3.79 -11.25 10.00
N ASN A 94 2.53 -10.82 10.00
CA ASN A 94 1.66 -10.86 11.17
C ASN A 94 1.33 -12.30 11.61
N TYR A 95 1.19 -13.20 10.65
CA TYR A 95 0.91 -14.63 10.91
C TYR A 95 2.17 -15.50 10.95
N GLY A 96 3.36 -14.90 10.91
CA GLY A 96 4.64 -15.62 10.97
C GLY A 96 4.86 -16.56 9.77
N LYS A 97 4.40 -16.16 8.59
CA LYS A 97 4.54 -16.91 7.34
C LYS A 97 5.59 -16.27 6.43
N GLU A 98 6.30 -17.12 5.70
CA GLU A 98 7.31 -16.71 4.73
C GLU A 98 6.65 -16.34 3.41
N ILE A 99 7.05 -15.21 2.84
CA ILE A 99 6.75 -14.79 1.47
C ILE A 99 7.94 -13.98 0.95
N THR A 100 8.34 -14.23 -0.29
CA THR A 100 9.39 -13.43 -0.95
C THR A 100 8.72 -12.35 -1.79
N ILE A 101 8.99 -11.09 -1.48
CA ILE A 101 8.45 -9.94 -2.21
C ILE A 101 9.47 -9.49 -3.27
N VAL A 102 9.00 -9.26 -4.48
CA VAL A 102 9.75 -8.65 -5.60
C VAL A 102 8.98 -7.41 -6.04
N ASP A 103 9.31 -6.30 -5.44
CA ASP A 103 8.69 -4.98 -5.65
C ASP A 103 9.71 -3.92 -6.10
N SER A 104 10.83 -4.36 -6.63
CA SER A 104 11.91 -3.53 -7.14
C SER A 104 12.38 -4.03 -8.50
N THR A 105 13.03 -3.13 -9.26
CA THR A 105 13.76 -3.48 -10.48
C THR A 105 15.25 -3.75 -10.22
N ASP A 106 15.69 -3.75 -8.96
CA ASP A 106 17.08 -4.09 -8.61
C ASP A 106 17.44 -5.50 -9.09
N PRO A 107 18.45 -5.65 -9.96
CA PRO A 107 18.82 -6.96 -10.50
C PRO A 107 19.36 -7.93 -9.42
N GLY A 108 19.82 -7.42 -8.29
CA GLY A 108 20.29 -8.21 -7.16
C GLY A 108 19.12 -8.88 -6.45
N GLN A 109 18.08 -8.11 -6.12
CA GLN A 109 16.84 -8.61 -5.51
C GLN A 109 16.16 -9.66 -6.40
N VAL A 110 15.99 -9.34 -7.68
CA VAL A 110 15.36 -10.25 -8.65
C VAL A 110 16.16 -11.56 -8.79
N ARG A 111 17.49 -11.49 -8.93
CA ARG A 111 18.33 -12.69 -8.98
C ARG A 111 18.27 -13.51 -7.71
N HIS A 112 18.26 -12.88 -6.55
CA HIS A 112 18.13 -13.56 -5.27
C HIS A 112 16.82 -14.34 -5.21
N ALA A 113 15.70 -13.70 -5.52
CA ALA A 113 14.39 -14.33 -5.53
C ALA A 113 14.29 -15.50 -6.54
N ILE A 114 14.87 -15.36 -7.74
CA ILE A 114 14.93 -16.44 -8.76
C ILE A 114 15.81 -17.60 -8.27
N SER A 115 16.92 -17.35 -7.60
CA SER A 115 17.85 -18.41 -7.18
C SER A 115 17.35 -19.20 -5.98
N ASP A 116 16.39 -18.67 -5.22
CA ASP A 116 15.85 -19.34 -4.05
C ASP A 116 14.70 -20.28 -4.43
N ARG A 117 14.95 -21.57 -4.31
CA ARG A 117 13.94 -22.65 -4.45
C ARG A 117 13.10 -22.59 -5.73
N LEU A 118 13.65 -22.14 -6.87
CA LEU A 118 12.92 -21.88 -8.12
C LEU A 118 11.96 -23.02 -8.52
N SER A 119 12.39 -24.29 -8.44
CA SER A 119 11.56 -25.45 -8.81
C SER A 119 10.38 -25.72 -7.87
N ARG A 120 10.39 -25.11 -6.66
CA ARG A 120 9.31 -25.19 -5.67
C ARG A 120 8.55 -23.88 -5.52
N SER A 121 8.87 -22.89 -6.34
CA SER A 121 8.26 -21.57 -6.24
C SER A 121 6.93 -21.53 -7.01
N VAL A 122 5.90 -20.99 -6.35
CA VAL A 122 4.73 -20.41 -7.00
C VAL A 122 4.93 -18.91 -7.07
N VAL A 123 4.96 -18.36 -8.29
CA VAL A 123 5.16 -16.92 -8.52
C VAL A 123 3.81 -16.27 -8.79
N VAL A 124 3.38 -15.43 -7.88
CA VAL A 124 2.18 -14.62 -8.04
C VAL A 124 2.55 -13.28 -8.65
N VAL A 125 1.98 -12.95 -9.79
CA VAL A 125 2.19 -11.68 -10.50
C VAL A 125 0.95 -10.82 -10.31
N GLY A 126 1.07 -9.76 -9.49
CA GLY A 126 -0.02 -8.86 -9.13
C GLY A 126 0.09 -7.50 -9.84
N SER A 127 -0.77 -7.24 -10.83
CA SER A 127 -0.85 -5.93 -11.47
C SER A 127 -2.29 -5.59 -11.83
N LYS A 128 -2.87 -4.60 -11.13
CA LYS A 128 -4.27 -4.18 -11.34
C LYS A 128 -4.54 -3.77 -12.78
N SER A 129 -3.79 -2.80 -13.30
CA SER A 129 -3.94 -2.31 -14.68
C SER A 129 -3.37 -3.28 -15.73
N GLY A 130 -2.54 -4.23 -15.31
CA GLY A 130 -1.80 -5.10 -16.21
C GLY A 130 -0.70 -4.40 -17.03
N SER A 131 -0.32 -3.16 -16.66
CA SER A 131 0.63 -2.33 -17.41
C SER A 131 1.79 -1.81 -16.54
N THR A 132 1.98 -2.34 -15.34
CA THR A 132 3.08 -1.95 -14.44
C THR A 132 4.36 -2.57 -14.97
N ILE A 133 5.30 -1.73 -15.39
CA ILE A 133 6.52 -2.16 -16.10
C ILE A 133 7.44 -3.00 -15.22
N GLU A 134 7.54 -2.67 -13.93
CA GLU A 134 8.32 -3.39 -12.94
C GLU A 134 7.78 -4.83 -12.78
N THR A 135 6.48 -4.95 -12.61
CA THR A 135 5.81 -6.26 -12.47
C THR A 135 5.94 -7.11 -13.73
N ASP A 136 5.78 -6.51 -14.92
CA ASP A 136 5.96 -7.21 -16.19
C ASP A 136 7.42 -7.66 -16.39
N SER A 137 8.39 -6.80 -16.00
CA SER A 137 9.82 -7.14 -16.07
C SER A 137 10.16 -8.31 -15.15
N ALA A 138 9.67 -8.31 -13.92
CA ALA A 138 9.84 -9.42 -12.99
C ALA A 138 9.20 -10.71 -13.53
N LYS A 139 7.96 -10.65 -14.05
CA LYS A 139 7.28 -11.78 -14.70
C LYS A 139 8.16 -12.40 -15.78
N ARG A 140 8.65 -11.58 -16.72
CA ARG A 140 9.51 -12.06 -17.81
C ARG A 140 10.82 -12.66 -17.33
N ALA A 141 11.40 -12.12 -16.25
CA ALA A 141 12.62 -12.67 -15.66
C ALA A 141 12.37 -14.08 -15.09
N PHE A 142 11.25 -14.28 -14.37
CA PHE A 142 10.87 -15.60 -13.86
C PHE A 142 10.52 -16.58 -14.99
N GLU A 143 9.79 -16.15 -16.03
CA GLU A 143 9.51 -16.98 -17.21
C GLU A 143 10.80 -17.51 -17.84
N SER A 144 11.76 -16.61 -18.08
CA SER A 144 13.07 -16.96 -18.63
C SER A 144 13.83 -17.94 -17.72
N ALA A 145 13.78 -17.73 -16.41
CA ALA A 145 14.44 -18.60 -15.44
C ALA A 145 13.82 -20.01 -15.42
N PHE A 146 12.49 -20.12 -15.41
CA PHE A 146 11.80 -21.41 -15.48
C PHE A 146 12.15 -22.16 -16.77
N ILE A 147 12.08 -21.50 -17.93
CA ILE A 147 12.45 -22.10 -19.22
C ILE A 147 13.91 -22.58 -19.20
N SER A 148 14.83 -21.76 -18.69
CA SER A 148 16.25 -22.10 -18.58
C SER A 148 16.51 -23.29 -17.66
N ALA A 149 15.67 -23.49 -16.64
CA ALA A 149 15.69 -24.64 -15.73
C ALA A 149 14.97 -25.88 -16.27
N GLY A 150 14.41 -25.82 -17.48
CA GLY A 150 13.62 -26.91 -18.08
C GLY A 150 12.23 -27.07 -17.46
N LEU A 151 11.75 -26.05 -16.75
CA LEU A 151 10.42 -26.00 -16.14
C LEU A 151 9.44 -25.27 -17.06
N LYS A 152 8.16 -25.57 -16.90
CA LYS A 152 7.10 -24.92 -17.67
C LYS A 152 6.52 -23.75 -16.87
N PRO A 153 6.64 -22.49 -17.32
CA PRO A 153 6.16 -21.34 -16.57
C PRO A 153 4.69 -21.43 -16.14
N SER A 154 3.80 -22.02 -16.98
CA SER A 154 2.39 -22.16 -16.63
C SER A 154 2.10 -23.16 -15.49
N ASP A 155 3.09 -23.92 -15.05
CA ASP A 155 2.97 -24.77 -13.85
C ASP A 155 3.42 -24.06 -12.55
N HIS A 156 3.90 -22.81 -12.67
CA HIS A 156 4.48 -22.04 -11.58
C HIS A 156 3.88 -20.63 -11.41
N LEU A 157 3.20 -20.09 -12.43
CA LEU A 157 2.73 -18.70 -12.44
C LEU A 157 1.23 -18.61 -12.18
N ILE A 158 0.86 -17.68 -11.29
CA ILE A 158 -0.52 -17.25 -11.06
C ILE A 158 -0.58 -15.73 -11.26
N ILE A 159 -1.55 -15.27 -12.04
CA ILE A 159 -1.74 -13.85 -12.34
C ILE A 159 -2.93 -13.30 -11.57
N ILE A 160 -2.75 -12.14 -10.92
CA ILE A 160 -3.85 -11.36 -10.32
C ILE A 160 -3.94 -10.03 -11.07
N THR A 161 -5.09 -9.75 -11.67
CA THR A 161 -5.30 -8.52 -12.45
C THR A 161 -6.79 -8.18 -12.55
N ASP A 162 -7.11 -6.98 -13.03
CA ASP A 162 -8.50 -6.62 -13.30
C ASP A 162 -9.04 -7.39 -14.51
N PRO A 163 -10.35 -7.65 -14.56
CA PRO A 163 -11.00 -8.25 -15.72
C PRO A 163 -10.75 -7.43 -16.99
N ASP A 164 -10.67 -8.11 -18.12
CA ASP A 164 -10.46 -7.52 -19.46
C ASP A 164 -9.14 -6.76 -19.64
N SER A 165 -8.22 -6.81 -18.66
CA SER A 165 -6.90 -6.21 -18.77
C SER A 165 -6.06 -6.87 -19.88
N PRO A 166 -5.05 -6.15 -20.42
CA PRO A 166 -4.08 -6.77 -21.33
C PRO A 166 -3.37 -7.97 -20.71
N LEU A 167 -3.07 -7.91 -19.42
CA LEU A 167 -2.39 -8.99 -18.69
C LEU A 167 -3.27 -10.22 -18.54
N GLU A 168 -4.57 -10.07 -18.26
CA GLU A 168 -5.50 -11.21 -18.23
C GLU A 168 -5.52 -11.95 -19.57
N LYS A 169 -5.67 -11.19 -20.67
CA LYS A 169 -5.76 -11.75 -22.01
C LYS A 169 -4.49 -12.52 -22.39
N SER A 170 -3.32 -11.93 -22.14
CA SER A 170 -2.04 -12.61 -22.42
C SER A 170 -1.84 -13.83 -21.52
N ALA A 171 -2.14 -13.72 -20.24
CA ALA A 171 -1.97 -14.81 -19.28
C ALA A 171 -2.85 -16.04 -19.62
N LEU A 172 -4.10 -15.80 -20.01
CA LEU A 172 -5.00 -16.87 -20.46
C LEU A 172 -4.50 -17.53 -21.75
N ALA A 173 -3.97 -16.74 -22.71
CA ALA A 173 -3.39 -17.27 -23.94
C ALA A 173 -2.14 -18.12 -23.67
N ASP A 174 -1.33 -17.74 -22.69
CA ASP A 174 -0.12 -18.46 -22.26
C ASP A 174 -0.43 -19.66 -21.33
N GLY A 175 -1.71 -19.86 -20.97
CA GLY A 175 -2.18 -20.97 -20.14
C GLY A 175 -1.86 -20.83 -18.65
N TYR A 176 -1.67 -19.62 -18.16
CA TYR A 176 -1.44 -19.34 -16.74
C TYR A 176 -2.75 -19.43 -15.94
N GLN A 177 -2.60 -19.67 -14.62
CA GLN A 177 -3.70 -19.51 -13.71
C GLN A 177 -4.00 -18.01 -13.53
N VAL A 178 -5.27 -17.62 -13.58
CA VAL A 178 -5.69 -16.22 -13.45
C VAL A 178 -6.76 -16.11 -12.37
N LEU A 179 -6.57 -15.19 -11.45
CA LEU A 179 -7.58 -14.73 -10.50
C LEU A 179 -7.89 -13.27 -10.77
N THR A 180 -9.09 -12.97 -11.23
CA THR A 180 -9.52 -11.58 -11.46
C THR A 180 -9.85 -10.88 -10.15
N ALA A 181 -9.39 -9.64 -10.02
CA ALA A 181 -9.69 -8.76 -8.91
C ALA A 181 -10.96 -7.93 -9.16
N ASP A 182 -11.45 -7.25 -8.13
CA ASP A 182 -12.56 -6.32 -8.26
C ASP A 182 -12.04 -4.99 -8.87
N PRO A 183 -12.51 -4.59 -10.07
CA PRO A 183 -12.09 -3.36 -10.71
C PRO A 183 -12.55 -2.10 -9.97
N THR A 184 -13.52 -2.22 -9.06
CA THR A 184 -14.04 -1.10 -8.28
C THR A 184 -13.23 -0.82 -7.00
N VAL A 185 -12.19 -1.58 -6.73
CA VAL A 185 -11.29 -1.39 -5.58
C VAL A 185 -9.95 -0.81 -6.04
N GLY A 186 -9.55 0.34 -5.48
CA GLY A 186 -8.22 0.93 -5.72
C GLY A 186 -7.08 0.09 -5.13
N GLY A 187 -5.85 0.21 -5.67
CA GLY A 187 -4.70 -0.59 -5.22
C GLY A 187 -4.44 -0.50 -3.72
N ARG A 188 -4.37 0.72 -3.17
CA ARG A 188 -4.13 0.95 -1.74
C ARG A 188 -5.25 0.49 -0.80
N TYR A 189 -6.47 0.25 -1.34
CA TYR A 189 -7.63 -0.29 -0.63
C TYR A 189 -7.84 -1.80 -0.86
N SER A 190 -6.87 -2.51 -1.45
CA SER A 190 -7.07 -3.88 -1.93
C SER A 190 -6.63 -4.97 -0.94
N ALA A 191 -6.36 -4.63 0.32
CA ALA A 191 -5.85 -5.57 1.32
C ALA A 191 -6.73 -6.81 1.52
N LEU A 192 -8.05 -6.64 1.49
CA LEU A 192 -9.04 -7.72 1.66
C LEU A 192 -9.65 -8.20 0.33
N THR A 193 -8.89 -8.09 -0.75
CA THR A 193 -9.26 -8.59 -2.09
C THR A 193 -8.36 -9.73 -2.55
N ALA A 194 -8.48 -10.13 -3.82
CA ALA A 194 -7.61 -11.13 -4.44
C ALA A 194 -6.12 -10.82 -4.22
N PHE A 195 -5.73 -9.53 -4.26
CA PHE A 195 -4.34 -9.09 -4.10
C PHE A 195 -3.77 -9.40 -2.72
N GLY A 196 -4.52 -9.17 -1.64
CA GLY A 196 -4.07 -9.49 -0.30
C GLY A 196 -4.27 -10.96 0.07
N LEU A 197 -5.39 -11.55 -0.34
CA LEU A 197 -5.82 -12.85 0.17
C LEU A 197 -5.13 -14.03 -0.50
N LEU A 198 -4.96 -14.04 -1.84
CA LEU A 198 -4.39 -15.20 -2.53
C LEU A 198 -2.91 -15.45 -2.18
N PRO A 199 -2.00 -14.46 -2.25
CA PRO A 199 -0.60 -14.69 -1.88
C PRO A 199 -0.46 -15.15 -0.42
N SER A 200 -1.25 -14.57 0.47
CA SER A 200 -1.26 -14.92 1.90
C SER A 200 -1.74 -16.35 2.14
N ALA A 201 -2.81 -16.79 1.45
CA ALA A 201 -3.31 -18.15 1.54
C ALA A 201 -2.31 -19.17 0.99
N LEU A 202 -1.63 -18.87 -0.13
CA LEU A 202 -0.56 -19.71 -0.69
C LEU A 202 0.60 -19.85 0.30
N ALA A 203 0.92 -18.78 1.05
CA ALA A 203 1.93 -18.81 2.12
C ALA A 203 1.45 -19.57 3.38
N GLY A 204 0.22 -20.04 3.42
CA GLY A 204 -0.35 -20.81 4.52
C GLY A 204 -0.92 -19.96 5.66
N VAL A 205 -1.36 -18.74 5.37
CA VAL A 205 -2.13 -17.91 6.31
C VAL A 205 -3.56 -18.41 6.38
N ASP A 206 -4.12 -18.47 7.57
CA ASP A 206 -5.57 -18.65 7.80
C ASP A 206 -6.30 -17.32 7.49
N ILE A 207 -6.64 -17.15 6.21
CA ILE A 207 -7.33 -15.93 5.75
C ILE A 207 -8.82 -15.90 6.15
N GLU A 208 -9.42 -17.02 6.56
CA GLU A 208 -10.81 -17.03 7.04
C GLU A 208 -10.95 -16.22 8.32
N ASN A 209 -10.04 -16.42 9.28
CA ASN A 209 -10.01 -15.63 10.51
C ASN A 209 -9.77 -14.13 10.23
N LEU A 210 -8.88 -13.81 9.30
CA LEU A 210 -8.64 -12.43 8.88
C LEU A 210 -9.93 -11.76 8.37
N ILE A 211 -10.69 -12.48 7.53
CA ILE A 211 -11.96 -12.00 6.96
C ILE A 211 -13.05 -11.86 8.05
N VAL A 212 -13.16 -12.82 8.96
CA VAL A 212 -14.10 -12.76 10.08
C VAL A 212 -13.85 -11.54 10.95
N ASP A 213 -12.59 -11.25 11.27
CA ASP A 213 -12.20 -10.06 12.03
C ASP A 213 -12.56 -8.76 11.28
N ALA A 214 -12.34 -8.72 9.98
CA ALA A 214 -12.69 -7.58 9.14
C ALA A 214 -14.21 -7.34 9.07
N ILE A 215 -15.02 -8.40 8.89
CA ILE A 215 -16.48 -8.31 8.90
C ILE A 215 -17.00 -7.82 10.25
N SER A 216 -16.46 -8.38 11.35
CA SER A 216 -16.83 -7.96 12.69
C SER A 216 -16.52 -6.47 12.93
N ALA A 217 -15.35 -6.00 12.47
CA ALA A 217 -14.97 -4.60 12.55
C ALA A 217 -15.88 -3.70 11.71
N THR A 218 -16.22 -4.06 10.48
CA THR A 218 -17.11 -3.28 9.63
C THR A 218 -18.44 -2.99 10.34
N ASN A 219 -19.01 -3.98 11.02
CA ASN A 219 -20.24 -3.82 11.79
C ASN A 219 -20.06 -2.84 12.98
N ALA A 220 -18.92 -2.89 13.65
CA ALA A 220 -18.61 -1.98 14.76
C ALA A 220 -18.37 -0.55 14.29
N LEU A 221 -17.74 -0.35 13.11
CA LEU A 221 -17.44 0.98 12.58
C LEU A 221 -18.70 1.77 12.17
N THR A 222 -19.83 1.13 11.95
CA THR A 222 -21.11 1.79 11.65
C THR A 222 -21.91 2.18 12.90
N ALA A 223 -21.41 1.88 14.09
CA ALA A 223 -22.05 2.23 15.36
C ALA A 223 -21.88 3.70 15.74
N ALA A 224 -22.69 4.16 16.69
CA ALA A 224 -22.71 5.56 17.15
C ALA A 224 -21.40 6.03 17.86
N ASP A 225 -20.56 5.10 18.28
CA ASP A 225 -19.24 5.34 18.90
C ASP A 225 -18.09 4.87 17.99
N SER A 226 -18.26 5.00 16.71
CA SER A 226 -17.33 4.52 15.68
C SER A 226 -15.88 4.98 15.90
N PRO A 227 -14.93 4.06 16.11
CA PRO A 227 -13.51 4.41 16.21
C PRO A 227 -12.96 5.02 14.91
N ALA A 228 -13.54 4.71 13.75
CA ALA A 228 -13.16 5.32 12.47
C ALA A 228 -13.48 6.82 12.43
N VAL A 229 -14.62 7.23 13.02
CA VAL A 229 -14.98 8.66 13.13
C VAL A 229 -13.98 9.40 14.02
N THR A 230 -13.65 8.83 15.18
CA THR A 230 -12.69 9.44 16.10
C THR A 230 -11.30 9.56 15.47
N LEU A 231 -10.80 8.49 14.84
CA LEU A 231 -9.50 8.50 14.15
C LEU A 231 -9.50 9.52 13.00
N ALA A 232 -10.54 9.52 12.16
CA ALA A 232 -10.66 10.45 11.03
C ALA A 232 -10.73 11.91 11.47
N ALA A 233 -11.46 12.19 12.55
CA ALA A 233 -11.59 13.54 13.09
C ALA A 233 -10.24 14.07 13.61
N ILE A 234 -9.46 13.22 14.30
CA ILE A 234 -8.14 13.57 14.80
C ILE A 234 -7.18 13.79 13.62
N LEU A 235 -7.10 12.87 12.67
CA LEU A 235 -6.23 12.97 11.51
C LEU A 235 -6.57 14.19 10.65
N GLY A 236 -7.82 14.39 10.29
CA GLY A 236 -8.26 15.51 9.46
C GLY A 236 -8.10 16.87 10.14
N ALA A 237 -8.23 16.94 11.47
CA ALA A 237 -7.95 18.16 12.22
C ALA A 237 -6.44 18.41 12.34
N HIS A 238 -5.64 17.35 12.47
CA HIS A 238 -4.18 17.45 12.63
C HIS A 238 -3.49 18.01 11.38
N GLU A 239 -3.97 17.70 10.20
CA GLU A 239 -3.43 18.20 8.92
C GLU A 239 -3.26 19.71 8.88
N LYS A 240 -4.17 20.48 9.53
CA LYS A 240 -4.10 21.94 9.62
C LYS A 240 -2.93 22.47 10.46
N PHE A 241 -2.36 21.64 11.33
CA PHE A 241 -1.25 22.01 12.22
C PHE A 241 0.07 21.40 11.78
N SER A 242 0.04 20.18 11.26
CA SER A 242 1.20 19.43 10.82
C SER A 242 0.80 18.41 9.76
N PRO A 243 1.52 18.35 8.64
CA PRO A 243 1.23 17.35 7.59
C PRO A 243 1.69 15.95 7.99
N TYR A 244 2.42 15.75 9.06
CA TYR A 244 3.00 14.46 9.43
C TYR A 244 2.62 14.02 10.84
N PHE A 245 2.52 12.70 11.01
CA PHE A 245 2.34 12.03 12.28
C PHE A 245 3.19 10.74 12.32
N SER A 246 3.59 10.32 13.52
CA SER A 246 4.41 9.12 13.69
C SER A 246 3.56 7.88 13.99
N VAL A 247 3.96 6.73 13.41
CA VAL A 247 3.28 5.45 13.60
C VAL A 247 4.28 4.41 14.09
N ASN A 248 4.04 3.88 15.29
CA ASN A 248 4.70 2.68 15.80
C ASN A 248 3.75 1.49 15.65
N ALA A 249 4.10 0.54 14.81
CA ALA A 249 3.24 -0.59 14.49
C ALA A 249 4.06 -1.86 14.18
N PRO A 250 3.62 -3.04 14.65
CA PRO A 250 4.34 -4.28 14.41
C PRO A 250 4.15 -4.78 12.98
N HIS A 251 5.06 -5.64 12.53
CA HIS A 251 4.90 -6.47 11.33
C HIS A 251 4.64 -5.73 10.02
N GLY A 252 5.12 -4.48 9.89
CA GLY A 252 5.04 -3.71 8.64
C GLY A 252 3.67 -3.09 8.36
N ILE A 253 2.70 -3.16 9.28
CA ILE A 253 1.40 -2.51 9.07
C ILE A 253 1.53 -0.98 8.93
N GLY A 254 2.57 -0.38 9.52
CA GLY A 254 2.89 1.03 9.35
C GLY A 254 3.14 1.40 7.90
N ASP A 255 3.88 0.58 7.15
CA ASP A 255 4.21 0.82 5.74
C ASP A 255 2.95 0.78 4.85
N TRP A 256 2.02 -0.12 5.15
CA TRP A 256 0.73 -0.16 4.48
C TRP A 256 -0.14 1.06 4.81
N ILE A 257 -0.14 1.51 6.07
CA ILE A 257 -0.84 2.74 6.50
C ILE A 257 -0.23 3.96 5.81
N GLU A 258 1.11 4.01 5.70
CA GLU A 258 1.81 5.10 5.00
C GLU A 258 1.29 5.23 3.58
N GLN A 259 1.30 4.16 2.80
CA GLN A 259 0.76 4.21 1.44
C GLN A 259 -0.71 4.61 1.42
N LEU A 260 -1.55 3.97 2.24
CA LEU A 260 -2.98 4.25 2.27
C LEU A 260 -3.28 5.72 2.54
N VAL A 261 -2.67 6.28 3.60
CA VAL A 261 -2.96 7.65 4.04
C VAL A 261 -2.29 8.67 3.13
N ALA A 262 -1.00 8.53 2.83
CA ALA A 262 -0.26 9.50 2.03
C ALA A 262 -0.82 9.60 0.59
N GLU A 263 -1.07 8.47 -0.06
CA GLU A 263 -1.61 8.46 -1.43
C GLU A 263 -3.08 8.92 -1.50
N SER A 264 -3.86 8.70 -0.44
CA SER A 264 -5.26 9.14 -0.39
C SER A 264 -5.42 10.62 -0.06
N THR A 265 -4.50 11.21 0.70
CA THR A 265 -4.63 12.59 1.21
C THR A 265 -3.66 13.58 0.58
N GLY A 266 -2.48 13.13 0.09
CA GLY A 266 -1.41 13.98 -0.42
C GLY A 266 -1.70 14.56 -1.81
N LYS A 267 -2.40 15.70 -1.86
CA LYS A 267 -2.83 16.37 -3.11
C LYS A 267 -2.98 17.87 -2.93
N PHE A 268 -2.57 18.64 -3.93
CA PHE A 268 -2.83 20.09 -3.99
C PHE A 268 -2.39 20.86 -2.73
N ASP A 269 -1.18 20.58 -2.24
CA ASP A 269 -0.61 21.19 -1.03
C ASP A 269 -1.31 20.78 0.29
N HIS A 270 -2.18 19.77 0.23
CA HIS A 270 -2.78 19.11 1.39
C HIS A 270 -2.25 17.69 1.56
N GLY A 271 -2.41 17.16 2.76
CA GLY A 271 -2.21 15.74 3.01
C GLY A 271 -1.57 15.41 4.34
N LEU A 272 -1.58 14.13 4.62
CA LEU A 272 -0.96 13.55 5.79
C LEU A 272 0.14 12.58 5.35
N LEU A 273 1.31 12.71 5.96
CA LEU A 273 2.44 11.82 5.80
C LEU A 273 2.66 11.02 7.09
N PRO A 274 2.30 9.74 7.13
CA PRO A 274 2.69 8.86 8.22
C PRO A 274 4.20 8.64 8.20
N ILE A 275 4.84 8.77 9.34
CA ILE A 275 6.26 8.45 9.54
C ILE A 275 6.33 7.17 10.35
N VAL A 276 6.66 6.07 9.69
CA VAL A 276 6.79 4.76 10.33
C VAL A 276 8.09 4.73 11.14
N VAL A 277 7.99 4.36 12.40
CA VAL A 277 9.14 4.25 13.32
C VAL A 277 9.30 2.83 13.82
N GLU A 278 10.54 2.42 14.03
CA GLU A 278 10.89 1.06 14.48
C GLU A 278 10.42 0.77 15.91
N SER A 279 10.36 1.81 16.74
CA SER A 279 9.94 1.67 18.14
C SER A 279 9.37 2.98 18.70
N SER A 280 8.71 2.89 19.84
CA SER A 280 8.25 4.05 20.61
C SER A 280 9.39 4.91 21.19
N GLU A 281 10.62 4.45 21.10
CA GLU A 281 11.82 5.17 21.56
C GLU A 281 12.57 5.83 20.38
N SER A 282 12.10 5.64 19.15
CA SER A 282 12.69 6.28 17.96
C SER A 282 12.55 7.78 18.03
N PRO A 283 13.56 8.53 17.54
CA PRO A 283 13.48 9.99 17.45
C PRO A 283 12.23 10.42 16.67
N GLY A 284 11.57 11.47 17.14
CA GLY A 284 10.37 12.01 16.49
C GLY A 284 9.04 11.36 16.89
N PHE A 285 9.04 10.21 17.60
CA PHE A 285 7.78 9.55 17.97
C PHE A 285 6.93 10.34 18.98
N LYS A 286 7.57 10.98 19.96
CA LYS A 286 6.89 11.74 21.03
C LYS A 286 7.35 13.21 21.12
N GLU A 287 7.80 13.76 20.01
CA GLU A 287 8.21 15.16 20.00
C GLU A 287 7.02 16.11 20.24
N PRO A 288 7.22 17.22 20.95
CA PRO A 288 6.16 18.20 21.17
C PRO A 288 5.54 18.68 19.86
N GLY A 289 4.22 18.61 19.75
CA GLY A 289 3.48 19.01 18.54
C GLY A 289 3.34 17.92 17.47
N THR A 290 3.93 16.75 17.67
CA THR A 290 3.75 15.60 16.78
C THR A 290 2.63 14.71 17.28
N LEU A 291 1.71 14.29 16.40
CA LEU A 291 0.73 13.26 16.69
C LEU A 291 1.43 11.89 16.61
N SER A 292 1.43 11.14 17.71
CA SER A 292 1.97 9.77 17.75
C SER A 292 0.86 8.74 17.87
N ILE A 293 0.94 7.68 17.06
CA ILE A 293 -0.02 6.58 17.03
C ILE A 293 0.73 5.27 17.29
N SER A 294 0.20 4.47 18.19
CA SER A 294 0.70 3.12 18.46
C SER A 294 -0.35 2.06 18.15
N ILE A 295 0.05 1.01 17.47
CA ILE A 295 -0.83 -0.10 17.08
C ILE A 295 -0.33 -1.38 17.74
N ASN A 296 -1.23 -2.05 18.49
CA ASN A 296 -0.98 -3.32 19.16
C ASN A 296 0.31 -3.35 20.01
N SER A 297 0.77 -2.17 20.45
CA SER A 297 1.96 -2.02 21.28
C SER A 297 1.72 -0.92 22.32
N PRO A 298 1.91 -1.18 23.60
CA PRO A 298 1.79 -0.16 24.62
C PRO A 298 3.00 0.82 24.50
N ALA A 299 2.74 2.05 24.09
CA ALA A 299 3.79 3.01 23.78
C ALA A 299 3.58 4.38 24.41
N ASN A 300 2.50 4.56 25.22
CA ASN A 300 2.11 5.88 25.75
C ASN A 300 2.05 6.94 24.63
N ALA A 301 1.44 6.58 23.49
CA ALA A 301 1.22 7.43 22.34
C ALA A 301 0.01 8.36 22.56
N ASN A 302 -0.14 9.40 21.73
CA ASN A 302 -1.33 10.24 21.76
C ASN A 302 -2.60 9.43 21.38
N LEU A 303 -2.42 8.42 20.53
CA LEU A 303 -3.44 7.47 20.12
C LEU A 303 -2.92 6.05 20.27
N GLU A 304 -3.69 5.18 20.91
CA GLU A 304 -3.41 3.75 20.98
C GLU A 304 -4.56 2.96 20.35
N ILE A 305 -4.23 2.13 19.35
CA ILE A 305 -5.18 1.31 18.63
C ILE A 305 -4.87 -0.15 18.89
N GLN A 306 -5.87 -0.92 19.35
CA GLN A 306 -5.72 -2.34 19.61
C GLN A 306 -6.77 -3.12 18.83
N GLY A 307 -6.38 -4.21 18.18
CA GLY A 307 -7.30 -5.08 17.45
C GLY A 307 -6.60 -6.00 16.47
N PRO A 308 -7.29 -7.05 16.00
CA PRO A 308 -6.74 -7.98 15.03
C PRO A 308 -6.50 -7.32 13.68
N LEU A 309 -5.62 -7.91 12.86
CA LEU A 309 -5.17 -7.33 11.61
C LEU A 309 -6.31 -7.02 10.62
N GLY A 310 -7.28 -7.93 10.46
CA GLY A 310 -8.44 -7.69 9.58
C GLY A 310 -9.25 -6.47 10.00
N ALA A 311 -9.38 -6.23 11.32
CA ALA A 311 -10.05 -5.05 11.86
C ALA A 311 -9.22 -3.77 11.65
N GLN A 312 -7.87 -3.87 11.71
CA GLN A 312 -6.98 -2.73 11.42
C GLN A 312 -7.13 -2.27 9.97
N PHE A 313 -7.15 -3.20 9.00
CA PHE A 313 -7.36 -2.84 7.60
C PHE A 313 -8.64 -2.03 7.41
N VAL A 314 -9.76 -2.53 7.89
CA VAL A 314 -11.06 -1.86 7.76
C VAL A 314 -11.09 -0.52 8.48
N LEU A 315 -10.55 -0.44 9.71
CA LEU A 315 -10.48 0.81 10.47
C LEU A 315 -9.74 1.91 9.69
N TRP A 316 -8.55 1.58 9.20
CA TRP A 316 -7.71 2.57 8.53
C TRP A 316 -8.26 2.97 7.16
N GLU A 317 -8.85 2.04 6.39
CA GLU A 317 -9.53 2.35 5.13
C GLU A 317 -10.69 3.33 5.35
N TRP A 318 -11.55 3.06 6.32
CA TRP A 318 -12.68 3.94 6.67
C TRP A 318 -12.22 5.29 7.20
N ALA A 319 -11.29 5.29 8.15
CA ALA A 319 -10.77 6.51 8.75
C ALA A 319 -10.06 7.41 7.72
N THR A 320 -9.29 6.82 6.81
CA THR A 320 -8.60 7.57 5.75
C THR A 320 -9.58 8.23 4.80
N ALA A 321 -10.61 7.50 4.34
CA ALA A 321 -11.63 8.04 3.46
C ALA A 321 -12.42 9.19 4.13
N LEU A 322 -12.74 9.04 5.42
CA LEU A 322 -13.41 10.07 6.20
C LEU A 322 -12.49 11.26 6.50
N ALA A 323 -11.20 11.03 6.81
CA ALA A 323 -10.23 12.12 7.01
C ALA A 323 -10.04 12.96 5.75
N ALA A 324 -9.98 12.30 4.57
CA ALA A 324 -9.91 13.00 3.28
C ALA A 324 -11.11 13.94 3.06
N ARG A 325 -12.32 13.58 3.55
CA ARG A 325 -13.47 14.48 3.54
C ARG A 325 -13.22 15.72 4.41
N VAL A 326 -12.64 15.56 5.61
CA VAL A 326 -12.33 16.69 6.51
C VAL A 326 -11.27 17.61 5.90
N ILE A 327 -10.27 17.04 5.25
CA ILE A 327 -9.20 17.77 4.55
C ILE A 327 -9.73 18.46 3.28
N GLY A 328 -10.77 17.88 2.64
CA GLY A 328 -11.36 18.43 1.43
C GLY A 328 -10.70 17.93 0.15
N VAL A 329 -10.15 16.70 0.16
CA VAL A 329 -9.48 16.09 -1.01
C VAL A 329 -10.20 14.82 -1.49
N ASN A 330 -9.97 14.45 -2.76
CA ASN A 330 -10.44 13.19 -3.33
C ASN A 330 -9.54 12.01 -2.87
N PRO A 331 -10.04 11.02 -2.09
CA PRO A 331 -9.20 9.93 -1.62
C PRO A 331 -8.92 8.83 -2.66
N PHE A 332 -9.44 8.94 -3.88
CA PHE A 332 -9.43 7.84 -4.86
C PHE A 332 -8.57 8.12 -6.09
N ASP A 333 -8.32 9.38 -6.44
CA ASP A 333 -7.41 9.75 -7.53
C ASP A 333 -5.93 9.66 -7.10
N GLN A 334 -5.04 9.78 -8.06
CA GLN A 334 -3.59 9.72 -7.84
C GLN A 334 -2.84 10.50 -8.95
N PRO A 335 -3.02 11.82 -9.02
CA PRO A 335 -2.48 12.63 -10.12
C PRO A 335 -0.95 12.54 -10.23
N ASN A 336 -0.23 12.49 -9.10
CA ASN A 336 1.23 12.42 -9.08
C ASN A 336 1.76 11.10 -9.61
N VAL A 337 1.06 9.98 -9.38
CA VAL A 337 1.43 8.66 -9.95
C VAL A 337 1.29 8.66 -11.47
N ALA A 338 0.22 9.26 -12.00
CA ALA A 338 0.03 9.39 -13.45
C ALA A 338 1.14 10.24 -14.09
N GLU A 339 1.51 11.35 -13.46
CA GLU A 339 2.61 12.21 -13.91
C GLU A 339 3.95 11.46 -13.91
N SER A 340 4.27 10.74 -12.84
CA SER A 340 5.49 9.94 -12.73
C SER A 340 5.58 8.87 -13.82
N LYS A 341 4.49 8.12 -14.06
CA LYS A 341 4.43 7.11 -15.14
C LYS A 341 4.65 7.72 -16.52
N THR A 342 4.06 8.88 -16.79
CA THR A 342 4.25 9.59 -18.06
C THR A 342 5.70 10.01 -18.25
N LYS A 343 6.32 10.60 -17.21
CA LYS A 343 7.73 11.00 -17.25
C LYS A 343 8.66 9.80 -17.46
N THR A 344 8.45 8.71 -16.75
CA THR A 344 9.21 7.46 -16.91
C THR A 344 9.08 6.91 -18.32
N GLY A 345 7.87 6.86 -18.89
CA GLY A 345 7.63 6.42 -20.27
C GLY A 345 8.44 7.25 -21.27
N LEU A 346 8.39 8.58 -21.16
CA LEU A 346 9.16 9.47 -22.03
C LEU A 346 10.68 9.28 -21.90
N MET A 347 11.18 9.00 -20.70
CA MET A 347 12.61 8.71 -20.50
C MET A 347 13.02 7.39 -21.13
N LEU A 348 12.20 6.36 -21.04
CA LEU A 348 12.44 5.04 -21.66
C LEU A 348 12.40 5.10 -23.19
N GLU A 349 11.58 5.97 -23.77
CA GLU A 349 11.52 6.21 -25.21
C GLU A 349 12.72 7.03 -25.71
N ASN A 350 13.29 7.89 -24.86
CA ASN A 350 14.40 8.79 -25.21
C ASN A 350 15.62 8.54 -24.32
N THR A 351 16.32 7.44 -24.60
CA THR A 351 17.50 7.00 -23.83
C THR A 351 18.70 7.96 -23.90
N ASP A 352 18.74 8.90 -24.84
CA ASP A 352 19.79 9.91 -24.90
C ASP A 352 19.78 10.86 -23.68
N GLN A 353 18.63 11.00 -23.02
CA GLN A 353 18.52 11.77 -21.76
C GLN A 353 19.12 11.04 -20.55
N LEU A 354 19.31 9.73 -20.62
CA LEU A 354 19.95 8.92 -19.57
C LEU A 354 21.47 9.15 -19.50
N SER A 355 22.06 9.80 -20.52
CA SER A 355 23.47 10.16 -20.58
C SER A 355 23.76 11.60 -20.15
N ARG A 356 22.87 12.22 -19.35
CA ARG A 356 23.13 13.55 -18.78
C ARG A 356 24.42 13.53 -17.96
N LYS A 357 25.29 14.52 -18.21
CA LYS A 357 26.47 14.73 -17.37
C LYS A 357 26.04 15.22 -15.98
N PRO A 358 26.74 14.78 -14.93
CA PRO A 358 26.49 15.30 -13.59
C PRO A 358 26.75 16.82 -13.56
N ASP A 359 26.00 17.54 -12.74
CA ASP A 359 26.22 18.96 -12.51
C ASP A 359 27.50 19.18 -11.70
N LEU A 360 27.81 18.27 -10.76
CA LEU A 360 29.09 18.20 -10.02
C LEU A 360 29.56 16.74 -9.96
N ASP A 361 30.87 16.54 -10.12
CA ASP A 361 31.52 15.22 -10.10
C ASP A 361 32.66 15.22 -9.07
N PHE A 362 32.54 14.36 -8.06
CA PHE A 362 33.54 14.14 -7.02
C PHE A 362 34.22 12.76 -7.17
N GLY A 363 34.21 12.19 -8.35
CA GLY A 363 34.85 10.92 -8.71
C GLY A 363 34.01 9.69 -8.34
N SER A 364 33.75 9.44 -7.05
CA SER A 364 32.91 8.33 -6.60
C SER A 364 31.45 8.74 -6.37
N VAL A 365 31.15 10.03 -6.42
CA VAL A 365 29.80 10.59 -6.20
C VAL A 365 29.52 11.62 -7.29
N GLU A 366 28.49 11.35 -8.07
CA GLU A 366 27.97 12.27 -9.07
C GLU A 366 26.72 12.96 -8.54
N ILE A 367 26.60 14.27 -8.72
CA ILE A 367 25.46 15.06 -8.27
C ILE A 367 24.71 15.61 -9.48
N PHE A 368 23.40 15.38 -9.47
CA PHE A 368 22.47 15.90 -10.46
C PHE A 368 21.47 16.80 -9.73
N GLY A 369 21.58 18.11 -9.89
CA GLY A 369 20.71 19.06 -9.21
C GLY A 369 21.32 20.44 -9.07
N ASN A 370 20.60 21.34 -8.41
CA ASN A 370 20.96 22.75 -8.27
C ASN A 370 21.66 23.02 -6.91
N SER A 371 22.67 22.25 -6.55
CA SER A 371 23.46 22.51 -5.34
C SER A 371 24.81 23.10 -5.72
N GLU A 372 25.32 23.99 -4.88
CA GLU A 372 26.60 24.67 -5.06
C GLU A 372 27.63 24.23 -4.02
N GLY A 373 28.89 24.11 -4.41
CA GLY A 373 29.99 23.76 -3.51
C GLY A 373 31.19 23.18 -4.25
N ALA A 374 32.39 23.38 -3.70
CA ALA A 374 33.63 22.81 -4.20
C ALA A 374 33.94 21.43 -3.60
N THR A 375 33.27 21.06 -2.54
CA THR A 375 33.40 19.77 -1.85
C THR A 375 32.01 19.16 -1.60
N LEU A 376 31.95 17.84 -1.44
CA LEU A 376 30.70 17.14 -1.14
C LEU A 376 30.04 17.67 0.16
N VAL A 377 30.85 18.03 1.15
CA VAL A 377 30.35 18.58 2.41
C VAL A 377 29.69 19.94 2.20
N GLU A 378 30.28 20.83 1.37
CA GLU A 378 29.69 22.12 1.05
C GLU A 378 28.38 21.98 0.27
N VAL A 379 28.34 21.05 -0.70
CA VAL A 379 27.14 20.76 -1.48
C VAL A 379 25.99 20.23 -0.59
N LEU A 380 26.31 19.33 0.33
CA LEU A 380 25.32 18.84 1.29
C LEU A 380 24.87 19.93 2.26
N GLY A 381 25.81 20.80 2.70
CA GLY A 381 25.49 21.97 3.54
C GLY A 381 24.53 22.93 2.83
N ASP A 382 24.85 23.33 1.60
CA ASP A 382 23.99 24.17 0.76
C ASP A 382 22.58 23.55 0.55
N PHE A 383 22.52 22.24 0.34
CA PHE A 383 21.26 21.52 0.20
C PHE A 383 20.44 21.54 1.50
N PHE A 384 21.07 21.30 2.65
CA PHE A 384 20.39 21.31 3.96
C PHE A 384 19.93 22.71 4.35
N ASP A 385 20.73 23.75 4.04
CA ASP A 385 20.39 25.14 4.33
C ASP A 385 19.16 25.64 3.57
N ARG A 386 18.79 24.96 2.47
CA ARG A 386 17.57 25.26 1.70
C ARG A 386 16.30 24.65 2.28
N ILE A 387 16.41 23.76 3.28
CA ILE A 387 15.22 23.17 3.92
C ILE A 387 14.51 24.27 4.71
N PRO A 388 13.23 24.58 4.39
CA PRO A 388 12.46 25.56 5.18
C PRO A 388 12.36 25.17 6.65
N ALA A 389 12.18 26.13 7.53
CA ALA A 389 12.06 25.88 8.97
C ALA A 389 10.96 24.86 9.35
N ASN A 390 9.90 24.78 8.52
CA ASN A 390 8.81 23.81 8.67
C ASN A 390 8.89 22.69 7.61
N GLY A 391 10.03 22.52 6.95
CA GLY A 391 10.25 21.50 5.94
C GLY A 391 10.80 20.20 6.52
N TYR A 392 10.91 19.20 5.68
CA TYR A 392 11.54 17.91 6.00
C TYR A 392 12.46 17.47 4.85
N LEU A 393 13.38 16.57 5.16
CA LEU A 393 14.24 15.91 4.20
C LEU A 393 13.81 14.45 4.07
N ALA A 394 13.56 14.03 2.84
CA ALA A 394 13.34 12.62 2.53
C ALA A 394 14.59 12.05 1.83
N LEU A 395 15.17 10.99 2.36
CA LEU A 395 16.23 10.23 1.72
C LEU A 395 15.59 9.07 0.95
N MET A 396 15.57 9.18 -0.37
CA MET A 396 15.02 8.16 -1.26
C MET A 396 16.16 7.29 -1.77
N VAL A 397 16.26 6.07 -1.25
CA VAL A 397 17.32 5.10 -1.58
C VAL A 397 16.69 3.90 -2.27
N PHE A 398 17.17 3.56 -3.47
CA PHE A 398 16.62 2.48 -4.29
C PHE A 398 17.70 1.45 -4.63
#